data_5af09d4d00886267eb5027673d7889da
#
_entry.id   5af09d4d00886267eb5027673d7889da
#
_cell.length_a   1.000
_cell.length_b   1.000
_cell.length_c   1.000
_cell.angle_alpha   90.00
_cell.angle_beta   90.00
_cell.angle_gamma   90.00
#
_symmetry.space_group_name_H-M   'P 1'
#
loop_
_entity.id
_entity.type
_entity.pdbx_description
1 polymer ?
#
loop_
_entity_poly.entity_id
_entity_poly.type
_entity_poly.pdbx_seq_one_letter_code
_entity_poly.pdbx_strand_id
1 'polypeptide(L)'
;MAFSLNASSQIVVTHFNAEWNDPNKVSYIGKLTDCDIVYVDIAKSPKIQEKHEIIIVPTVVIFKDGVEVKRFQADISFSMKATRKEMQEVIDELLMSDF
;
A
#
# COMPACT_ATOMS: atom_id res chain seq x y z
N MET A 1 -19.52 2.94 -21.77
CA MET A 1 -19.10 2.74 -21.42
C MET A 1 -19.15 2.68 -20.44
N ALA A 2 -19.11 2.77 -20.47
CA ALA A 2 -18.79 2.79 -19.65
C ALA A 2 -18.73 2.84 -18.81
N PHE A 3 -18.85 2.88 -19.00
CA PHE A 3 -18.50 3.02 -18.28
C PHE A 3 -18.41 3.18 -17.25
N SER A 4 -18.58 3.49 -17.17
CA SER A 4 -18.27 3.56 -16.43
C SER A 4 -18.07 3.47 -15.54
N LEU A 5 -18.14 3.34 -15.62
CA LEU A 5 -17.84 3.06 -15.00
C LEU A 5 -17.26 3.18 -14.15
N ASN A 6 -16.92 3.09 -14.41
CA ASN A 6 -15.99 3.22 -13.67
C ASN A 6 -15.92 4.11 -13.00
N ALA A 7 -16.33 4.37 -12.90
CA ALA A 7 -16.49 5.59 -12.19
C ALA A 7 -16.11 5.51 -10.74
N SER A 8 -16.00 4.34 -10.22
CA SER A 8 -15.55 4.14 -8.85
C SER A 8 -14.07 4.45 -8.73
N SER A 9 -13.70 5.15 -7.66
CA SER A 9 -12.31 5.42 -7.35
C SER A 9 -11.56 4.12 -7.14
N GLN A 10 -10.39 4.02 -7.73
CA GLN A 10 -9.54 2.86 -7.54
C GLN A 10 -8.64 3.08 -6.34
N ILE A 11 -8.72 2.17 -5.39
CA ILE A 11 -7.85 2.16 -4.22
C ILE A 11 -6.83 1.05 -4.42
N VAL A 12 -5.54 1.42 -4.37
CA VAL A 12 -4.45 0.46 -4.52
C VAL A 12 -3.57 0.53 -3.28
N VAL A 13 -3.31 -0.62 -2.69
CA VAL A 13 -2.39 -0.74 -1.57
C VAL A 13 -1.13 -1.41 -2.09
N THR A 14 -0.01 -0.68 -2.04
CA THR A 14 1.26 -1.22 -2.52
C THR A 14 2.17 -1.54 -1.36
N HIS A 15 2.62 -2.78 -1.31
CA HIS A 15 3.53 -3.29 -0.29
C HIS A 15 4.93 -3.29 -0.88
N PHE A 16 5.78 -2.40 -0.38
CA PHE A 16 7.18 -2.32 -0.80
C PHE A 16 8.02 -3.05 0.23
N ASN A 17 8.78 -4.02 -0.23
CA ASN A 17 9.69 -4.77 0.63
C ASN A 17 10.90 -5.19 -0.20
N ALA A 18 11.79 -5.94 0.39
CA ALA A 18 12.94 -6.51 -0.31
C ALA A 18 13.06 -7.97 0.10
N GLU A 19 13.59 -8.79 -0.78
CA GLU A 19 13.71 -10.23 -0.54
C GLU A 19 14.47 -10.52 0.76
N TRP A 20 15.55 -9.77 1.02
CA TRP A 20 16.34 -9.96 2.24
C TRP A 20 15.53 -9.66 3.51
N ASN A 21 14.42 -8.95 3.40
CA ASN A 21 13.55 -8.60 4.54
C ASN A 21 12.22 -9.36 4.50
N ASP A 22 12.14 -10.43 3.73
CA ASP A 22 10.91 -11.20 3.59
C ASP A 22 10.32 -11.68 4.92
N PRO A 23 11.13 -12.10 5.91
CA PRO A 23 10.57 -12.50 7.21
C PRO A 23 9.76 -11.40 7.90
N ASN A 24 10.01 -10.15 7.56
CA ASN A 24 9.29 -9.00 8.13
C ASN A 24 8.22 -8.42 7.21
N LYS A 25 7.84 -9.14 6.16
CA LYS A 25 6.77 -8.69 5.28
C LYS A 25 5.49 -8.48 6.08
N VAL A 26 4.64 -7.60 5.61
CA VAL A 26 3.37 -7.31 6.27
C VAL A 26 2.40 -8.44 5.91
N SER A 27 2.31 -9.43 6.79
CA SER A 27 1.63 -10.70 6.50
C SER A 27 0.13 -10.58 6.26
N TYR A 28 -0.49 -9.52 6.78
CA TYR A 28 -1.94 -9.35 6.68
C TYR A 28 -2.38 -8.55 5.44
N ILE A 29 -1.45 -8.12 4.60
CA ILE A 29 -1.80 -7.27 3.44
C ILE A 29 -2.89 -7.91 2.59
N GLY A 30 -2.79 -9.20 2.33
CA GLY A 30 -3.77 -9.91 1.52
C GLY A 30 -5.15 -9.99 2.14
N LYS A 31 -5.29 -9.59 3.41
CA LYS A 31 -6.58 -9.60 4.11
C LYS A 31 -7.31 -8.26 4.04
N LEU A 32 -6.67 -7.23 3.48
CA LEU A 32 -7.33 -5.95 3.28
C LEU A 32 -8.41 -6.10 2.20
N THR A 33 -9.53 -5.42 2.39
CA THR A 33 -10.67 -5.52 1.50
C THR A 33 -10.98 -4.19 0.82
N ASP A 34 -11.69 -4.26 -0.31
CA ASP A 34 -12.13 -3.09 -1.07
C ASP A 34 -10.98 -2.31 -1.65
N CYS A 35 -9.92 -3.01 -2.04
CA CYS A 35 -8.73 -2.41 -2.64
C CYS A 35 -8.01 -3.47 -3.48
N ASP A 36 -7.17 -3.00 -4.38
CA ASP A 36 -6.26 -3.87 -5.11
C ASP A 36 -4.91 -3.89 -4.37
N ILE A 37 -4.25 -5.03 -4.39
CA ILE A 37 -2.97 -5.21 -3.69
C ILE A 37 -1.86 -5.38 -4.73
N VAL A 38 -0.77 -4.62 -4.56
CA VAL A 38 0.41 -4.73 -5.42
C VAL A 38 1.62 -4.95 -4.52
N TYR A 39 2.46 -5.92 -4.87
CA TYR A 39 3.71 -6.20 -4.16
C TYR A 39 4.88 -5.76 -5.03
N VAL A 40 5.79 -4.99 -4.45
CA VAL A 40 6.99 -4.52 -5.14
C VAL A 40 8.22 -4.90 -4.33
N ASP A 41 9.18 -5.56 -4.99
CA ASP A 41 10.50 -5.81 -4.42
C ASP A 41 11.41 -4.67 -4.88
N ILE A 42 11.79 -3.80 -3.95
CA ILE A 42 12.56 -2.61 -4.31
C ILE A 42 13.96 -2.93 -4.80
N ALA A 43 14.52 -4.09 -4.41
CA ALA A 43 15.82 -4.50 -4.89
C ALA A 43 15.78 -4.84 -6.37
N LYS A 44 14.64 -5.34 -6.84
CA LYS A 44 14.45 -5.67 -8.26
C LYS A 44 13.91 -4.49 -9.06
N SER A 45 13.45 -3.44 -8.37
CA SER A 45 12.82 -2.28 -9.02
C SER A 45 13.36 -0.99 -8.44
N PRO A 46 14.66 -0.70 -8.59
CA PRO A 46 15.26 0.46 -7.95
C PRO A 46 14.69 1.79 -8.45
N LYS A 47 14.21 1.85 -9.70
CA LYS A 47 13.59 3.07 -10.21
C LYS A 47 12.24 3.35 -9.54
N ILE A 48 11.51 2.29 -9.21
CA ILE A 48 10.24 2.43 -8.50
C ILE A 48 10.51 2.87 -7.07
N GLN A 49 11.56 2.31 -6.44
CA GLN A 49 11.98 2.72 -5.12
C GLN A 49 12.26 4.22 -5.08
N GLU A 50 13.03 4.70 -6.06
CA GLU A 50 13.40 6.11 -6.14
C GLU A 50 12.17 6.98 -6.38
N LYS A 51 11.33 6.58 -7.34
CA LYS A 51 10.14 7.35 -7.70
C LYS A 51 9.21 7.56 -6.50
N HIS A 52 9.05 6.54 -5.68
CA HIS A 52 8.15 6.60 -4.52
C HIS A 52 8.87 6.93 -3.23
N GLU A 53 10.18 7.21 -3.32
CA GLU A 53 10.99 7.61 -2.16
C GLU A 53 10.85 6.62 -1.01
N ILE A 54 11.05 5.34 -1.31
CA ILE A 54 10.98 4.29 -0.31
C ILE A 54 12.34 4.23 0.39
N ILE A 55 12.37 4.66 1.65
CA ILE A 55 13.61 4.78 2.42
C ILE A 55 13.79 3.67 3.46
N ILE A 56 12.72 2.94 3.77
CA ILE A 56 12.77 1.82 4.69
C ILE A 56 11.76 0.78 4.24
N VAL A 57 12.01 -0.49 4.57
CA VAL A 57 11.09 -1.58 4.24
C VAL A 57 10.74 -2.37 5.50
N PRO A 58 9.52 -2.89 5.56
CA PRO A 58 8.45 -2.69 4.59
C PRO A 58 7.85 -1.29 4.69
N THR A 59 7.37 -0.78 3.57
CA THR A 59 6.55 0.44 3.50
C THR A 59 5.29 0.07 2.75
N VAL A 60 4.14 0.48 3.29
CA VAL A 60 2.85 0.25 2.64
C VAL A 60 2.27 1.61 2.28
N VAL A 61 1.96 1.80 1.01
CA VAL A 61 1.41 3.06 0.52
C VAL A 61 0.02 2.80 -0.02
N ILE A 62 -0.94 3.61 0.42
CA ILE A 62 -2.31 3.56 -0.07
C ILE A 62 -2.51 4.70 -1.06
N PHE A 63 -2.91 4.33 -2.28
CA PHE A 63 -3.19 5.29 -3.36
C PHE A 63 -4.67 5.30 -3.65
N LYS A 64 -5.19 6.48 -4.00
CA LYS A 64 -6.52 6.62 -4.55
C LYS A 64 -6.41 7.31 -5.89
N ASP A 65 -6.86 6.64 -6.94
CA ASP A 65 -6.79 7.15 -8.31
C ASP A 65 -5.37 7.60 -8.68
N GLY A 66 -4.39 6.82 -8.24
CA GLY A 66 -2.99 7.07 -8.56
C GLY A 66 -2.28 8.08 -7.66
N VAL A 67 -2.99 8.66 -6.69
CA VAL A 67 -2.42 9.67 -5.79
C VAL A 67 -2.20 9.05 -4.41
N GLU A 68 -0.99 9.22 -3.88
CA GLU A 68 -0.68 8.74 -2.54
C GLU A 68 -1.51 9.48 -1.50
N VAL A 69 -2.24 8.74 -0.66
CA VAL A 69 -3.06 9.34 0.39
C VAL A 69 -2.57 9.01 1.79
N LYS A 70 -1.90 7.86 1.95
CA LYS A 70 -1.37 7.48 3.26
C LYS A 70 -0.21 6.52 3.09
N ARG A 71 0.80 6.67 3.95
CA ARG A 71 1.98 5.83 3.95
C ARG A 71 2.23 5.30 5.35
N PHE A 72 2.46 4.00 5.46
CA PHE A 72 2.84 3.35 6.71
C PHE A 72 4.26 2.82 6.54
N GLN A 73 5.17 3.24 7.40
CA GLN A 73 6.56 2.83 7.30
C GLN A 73 6.95 1.96 8.50
N ALA A 74 7.82 1.01 8.25
CA ALA A 74 8.40 0.19 9.32
C ALA A 74 9.25 1.06 10.25
N ASP A 75 9.52 0.53 11.42
CA ASP A 75 10.46 1.16 12.35
C ASP A 75 11.91 0.78 11.98
N ILE A 76 12.86 1.22 12.79
CA ILE A 76 14.28 0.97 12.51
C ILE A 76 14.67 -0.49 12.60
N SER A 77 13.81 -1.34 13.12
CA SER A 77 14.03 -2.79 13.13
C SER A 77 13.48 -3.47 11.90
N PHE A 78 13.03 -2.70 10.91
CA PHE A 78 12.41 -3.19 9.67
C PHE A 78 11.12 -3.96 9.93
N SER A 79 10.40 -3.60 11.00
CA SER A 79 9.13 -4.25 11.36
C SER A 79 8.01 -3.25 11.29
N MET A 80 6.89 -3.66 10.66
CA MET A 80 5.71 -2.82 10.56
C MET A 80 4.92 -2.89 11.87
N LYS A 81 4.70 -1.74 12.49
CA LYS A 81 3.91 -1.64 13.73
C LYS A 81 2.45 -1.34 13.47
N ALA A 82 2.13 -0.75 12.32
CA ALA A 82 0.74 -0.48 11.96
C ALA A 82 -0.02 -1.80 11.83
N THR A 83 -1.29 -1.77 12.17
CA THR A 83 -2.14 -2.96 12.18
C THR A 83 -3.02 -3.01 10.93
N ARG A 84 -3.57 -4.21 10.66
CA ARG A 84 -4.54 -4.37 9.58
C ARG A 84 -5.72 -3.42 9.78
N LYS A 85 -6.17 -3.27 11.01
CA LYS A 85 -7.30 -2.40 11.34
C LYS A 85 -7.00 -0.95 10.96
N GLU A 86 -5.80 -0.48 11.28
CA GLU A 86 -5.41 0.90 10.95
C GLU A 86 -5.42 1.13 9.44
N MET A 87 -4.88 0.19 8.68
CA MET A 87 -4.85 0.31 7.23
C MET A 87 -6.25 0.21 6.63
N GLN A 88 -7.07 -0.72 7.15
CA GLN A 88 -8.42 -0.89 6.66
C GLN A 88 -9.26 0.36 6.92
N GLU A 89 -9.03 1.03 8.06
CA GLU A 89 -9.76 2.25 8.38
C GLU A 89 -9.49 3.35 7.36
N VAL A 90 -8.26 3.47 6.87
CA VAL A 90 -7.93 4.44 5.82
C VAL A 90 -8.71 4.12 4.55
N ILE A 91 -8.73 2.85 4.16
CA ILE A 91 -9.45 2.40 2.97
C ILE A 91 -10.95 2.71 3.11
N ASP A 92 -11.51 2.38 4.27
CA ASP A 92 -12.94 2.60 4.54
C ASP A 92 -13.30 4.07 4.49
N GLU A 93 -12.44 4.94 5.03
CA GLU A 93 -12.66 6.39 4.97
C GLU A 93 -12.61 6.90 3.54
N LEU A 94 -11.70 6.37 2.72
CA LEU A 94 -11.62 6.75 1.31
C LEU A 94 -12.89 6.34 0.56
N LEU A 95 -13.43 5.17 0.86
CA LEU A 95 -14.68 4.73 0.25
C LEU A 95 -15.84 5.63 0.64
N MET A 96 -15.91 6.02 1.90
CA MET A 96 -16.96 6.90 2.38
C MET A 96 -16.89 8.30 1.74
N SER A 97 -15.68 8.76 1.46
CA SER A 97 -15.49 10.09 0.88
C SER A 97 -15.95 10.17 -0.58
N ASP A 98 -16.28 9.04 -1.20
CA ASP A 98 -16.77 9.00 -2.57
C ASP A 98 -18.27 9.25 -2.68
N PHE A 99 -18.94 9.38 -1.56
CA PHE A 99 -20.40 9.63 -1.55
C PHE A 99 -20.77 11.12 -1.54
#